data_bb671fab4a7a7ec5b718b2b184333753
#
_entry.id   bb671fab4a7a7ec5b718b2b184333753
#
_cell.length_a   1.000
_cell.length_b   1.000
_cell.length_c   1.000
_cell.angle_alpha   90.00
_cell.angle_beta   90.00
_cell.angle_gamma   90.00
#
_symmetry.space_group_name_H-M   'P 1'
#
loop_
_entity.id
_entity.type
_entity.pdbx_description
1 polymer ?
#
loop_
_entity_poly.entity_id
_entity_poly.type
_entity_poly.pdbx_seq_one_letter_code
_entity_poly.pdbx_strand_id
1 'polypeptide(L)'
;LRAEYAKRGIKFMLSAKVVSVMPDTAEASSLIQVNYETADGPGSVVAERLLMSVGRRPVMKGFGLENLGLERTERGNVFVNGQMQTSVPGVYACGDLTGYSLLAHTAVREAEVAIHSIIGKKDTMSYRAIPGVVYTNPEIAGVGKTEESLQKRGVAYRAVKFPMAYSGRFVAENEGVNGVCKLLLGSDDTVLGAHVLGNPASEI
;
A
#
# COMPACT_ATOMS: atom_id res chain seq x y z
N LEU A 1 0.14 13.70 -7.03
CA LEU A 1 1.47 13.48 -6.44
C LEU A 1 2.58 13.58 -7.49
N ARG A 2 2.58 12.71 -8.53
CA ARG A 2 3.65 12.70 -9.56
C ARG A 2 3.90 14.09 -10.17
N ALA A 3 2.86 14.83 -10.53
CA ALA A 3 2.99 16.17 -11.10
C ALA A 3 3.66 17.15 -10.12
N GLU A 4 3.36 17.06 -8.82
CA GLU A 4 3.99 17.90 -7.79
C GLU A 4 5.48 17.57 -7.60
N TYR A 5 5.81 16.28 -7.59
CA TYR A 5 7.21 15.87 -7.48
C TYR A 5 8.02 16.18 -8.75
N ALA A 6 7.40 16.09 -9.93
CA ALA A 6 8.05 16.49 -11.17
C ALA A 6 8.45 17.98 -11.18
N LYS A 7 7.61 18.88 -10.62
CA LYS A 7 7.95 20.29 -10.41
C LYS A 7 9.19 20.51 -9.53
N ARG A 8 9.44 19.56 -8.61
CA ARG A 8 10.62 19.55 -7.72
C ARG A 8 11.84 18.88 -8.36
N GLY A 9 11.81 18.56 -9.65
CA GLY A 9 12.91 17.95 -10.39
C GLY A 9 13.00 16.42 -10.31
N ILE A 10 12.06 15.75 -9.64
CA ILE A 10 12.07 14.28 -9.56
C ILE A 10 11.60 13.70 -10.88
N LYS A 11 12.42 12.83 -11.47
CA LYS A 11 12.11 12.11 -12.70
C LYS A 11 11.47 10.76 -12.35
N PHE A 12 10.44 10.38 -13.12
CA PHE A 12 9.73 9.12 -12.94
C PHE A 12 9.86 8.27 -14.19
N MET A 13 10.35 7.06 -14.03
CA MET A 13 10.37 6.03 -15.06
C MET A 13 9.34 4.97 -14.67
N LEU A 14 8.15 5.08 -15.23
CA LEU A 14 7.03 4.17 -14.94
C LEU A 14 7.13 2.92 -15.81
N SER A 15 6.54 1.82 -15.33
CA SER A 15 6.58 0.52 -16.00
C SER A 15 8.01 0.07 -16.35
N ALA A 16 8.98 0.55 -15.58
CA ALA A 16 10.38 0.19 -15.73
C ALA A 16 10.70 -1.02 -14.84
N LYS A 17 11.32 -2.03 -15.44
CA LYS A 17 11.83 -3.22 -14.74
C LYS A 17 13.32 -3.05 -14.53
N VAL A 18 13.78 -2.98 -13.29
CA VAL A 18 15.20 -2.98 -12.97
C VAL A 18 15.80 -4.35 -13.34
N VAL A 19 16.85 -4.33 -14.14
CA VAL A 19 17.53 -5.53 -14.63
C VAL A 19 18.79 -5.80 -13.85
N SER A 20 19.61 -4.76 -13.60
CA SER A 20 20.84 -4.89 -12.81
C SER A 20 21.21 -3.60 -12.10
N VAL A 21 21.99 -3.75 -11.04
CA VAL A 21 22.63 -2.67 -10.30
C VAL A 21 24.10 -2.99 -10.22
N MET A 22 24.95 -2.09 -10.65
CA MET A 22 26.39 -2.26 -10.71
C MET A 22 27.09 -0.99 -10.23
N PRO A 23 28.31 -1.09 -9.69
CA PRO A 23 29.18 0.08 -9.59
C PRO A 23 29.35 0.72 -10.97
N ASP A 24 29.38 2.04 -11.03
CA ASP A 24 29.73 2.73 -12.27
C ASP A 24 31.19 2.40 -12.63
N THR A 25 31.42 2.05 -13.89
CA THR A 25 32.72 1.62 -14.39
C THR A 25 33.65 2.77 -14.74
N ALA A 26 33.24 4.01 -14.61
CA ALA A 26 34.10 5.16 -14.79
C ALA A 26 35.22 5.17 -13.70
N GLU A 27 36.45 5.33 -14.12
CA GLU A 27 37.61 5.35 -13.21
C GLU A 27 37.41 6.34 -12.06
N ALA A 28 37.58 5.85 -10.82
CA ALA A 28 37.39 6.57 -9.56
C ALA A 28 35.93 7.01 -9.24
N SER A 29 34.94 6.46 -9.89
CA SER A 29 33.52 6.75 -9.60
C SER A 29 33.04 5.94 -8.40
N SER A 30 32.51 6.61 -7.38
CA SER A 30 31.71 5.98 -6.30
C SER A 30 30.21 5.87 -6.67
N LEU A 31 29.89 6.05 -7.93
CA LEU A 31 28.52 6.09 -8.43
C LEU A 31 27.98 4.67 -8.66
N ILE A 32 26.67 4.58 -8.69
CA ILE A 32 25.92 3.34 -8.90
C ILE A 32 25.13 3.47 -10.21
N GLN A 33 25.35 2.53 -11.13
CA GLN A 33 24.58 2.42 -12.36
C GLN A 33 23.43 1.45 -12.16
N VAL A 34 22.21 1.91 -12.45
CA VAL A 34 21.00 1.09 -12.45
C VAL A 34 20.52 0.93 -13.89
N ASN A 35 20.49 -0.30 -14.38
CA ASN A 35 19.97 -0.63 -15.71
C ASN A 35 18.52 -1.11 -15.58
N TYR A 36 17.67 -0.65 -16.49
CA TYR A 36 16.25 -0.99 -16.51
C TYR A 36 15.74 -1.19 -17.94
N GLU A 37 14.61 -1.86 -18.07
CA GLU A 37 13.86 -2.05 -19.31
C GLU A 37 12.50 -1.39 -19.19
N THR A 38 12.07 -0.75 -20.29
CA THR A 38 10.72 -0.21 -20.47
C THR A 38 10.15 -0.72 -21.79
N ALA A 39 8.90 -0.38 -22.09
CA ALA A 39 8.29 -0.68 -23.39
C ALA A 39 9.03 -0.01 -24.57
N ASP A 40 9.71 1.11 -24.29
CA ASP A 40 10.49 1.88 -25.28
C ASP A 40 11.93 1.36 -25.46
N GLY A 41 12.31 0.35 -24.67
CA GLY A 41 13.63 -0.29 -24.72
C GLY A 41 14.43 -0.15 -23.41
N PRO A 42 15.70 -0.61 -23.45
CA PRO A 42 16.60 -0.56 -22.30
C PRO A 42 17.07 0.87 -22.01
N GLY A 43 17.30 1.15 -20.74
CA GLY A 43 17.85 2.42 -20.28
C GLY A 43 18.73 2.24 -19.06
N SER A 44 19.46 3.29 -18.71
CA SER A 44 20.26 3.31 -17.50
C SER A 44 20.18 4.67 -16.81
N VAL A 45 20.42 4.68 -15.50
CA VAL A 45 20.59 5.88 -14.71
C VAL A 45 21.78 5.69 -13.76
N VAL A 46 22.54 6.76 -13.55
CA VAL A 46 23.67 6.78 -12.63
C VAL A 46 23.32 7.70 -11.47
N ALA A 47 23.63 7.27 -10.25
CA ALA A 47 23.34 8.00 -9.03
C ALA A 47 24.41 7.77 -7.97
N GLU A 48 24.59 8.72 -7.07
CA GLU A 48 25.48 8.59 -5.91
C GLU A 48 24.95 7.58 -4.88
N ARG A 49 23.65 7.42 -4.79
CA ARG A 49 22.97 6.54 -3.82
C ARG A 49 21.76 5.87 -4.45
N LEU A 50 21.49 4.66 -4.01
CA LEU A 50 20.33 3.87 -4.40
C LEU A 50 19.54 3.48 -3.16
N LEU A 51 18.25 3.79 -3.16
CA LEU A 51 17.30 3.27 -2.19
C LEU A 51 16.48 2.14 -2.83
N MET A 52 16.58 0.94 -2.28
CA MET A 52 15.76 -0.21 -2.71
C MET A 52 14.45 -0.26 -1.92
N SER A 53 13.34 0.05 -2.59
CA SER A 53 11.98 0.00 -2.05
C SER A 53 11.08 -0.93 -2.88
N VAL A 54 11.56 -2.15 -3.15
CA VAL A 54 10.94 -3.12 -4.09
C VAL A 54 9.92 -4.07 -3.43
N GLY A 55 9.46 -3.74 -2.23
CA GLY A 55 8.47 -4.51 -1.48
C GLY A 55 9.03 -5.25 -0.28
N ARG A 56 8.18 -6.06 0.34
CA ARG A 56 8.48 -6.82 1.56
C ARG A 56 8.04 -8.27 1.38
N ARG A 57 8.76 -9.16 2.06
CA ARG A 57 8.41 -10.58 2.15
C ARG A 57 8.41 -10.99 3.62
N PRO A 58 7.50 -11.86 4.05
CA PRO A 58 7.51 -12.38 5.42
C PRO A 58 8.77 -13.22 5.65
N VAL A 59 9.36 -13.09 6.84
CA VAL A 59 10.42 -13.97 7.30
C VAL A 59 9.78 -15.23 7.87
N MET A 60 9.99 -16.36 7.22
CA MET A 60 9.27 -17.62 7.47
C MET A 60 10.20 -18.78 7.85
N LYS A 61 11.46 -18.49 8.14
CA LYS A 61 12.49 -19.49 8.46
C LYS A 61 13.27 -19.08 9.71
N GLY A 62 13.81 -20.09 10.42
CA GLY A 62 14.73 -19.86 11.53
C GLY A 62 14.11 -19.90 12.93
N PHE A 63 12.77 -20.08 13.05
CA PHE A 63 12.05 -20.20 14.33
C PHE A 63 11.03 -21.34 14.33
N GLY A 64 11.23 -22.34 13.50
CA GLY A 64 10.48 -23.60 13.54
C GLY A 64 9.12 -23.58 12.83
N LEU A 65 8.73 -22.52 12.12
CA LEU A 65 7.47 -22.49 11.36
C LEU A 65 7.41 -23.56 10.28
N GLU A 66 8.56 -23.93 9.72
CA GLU A 66 8.70 -25.01 8.74
C GLU A 66 8.26 -26.37 9.29
N ASN A 67 8.29 -26.59 10.61
CA ASN A 67 7.91 -27.84 11.25
C ASN A 67 6.39 -27.97 11.45
N LEU A 68 5.62 -26.89 11.29
CA LEU A 68 4.19 -26.88 11.55
C LEU A 68 3.34 -27.32 10.35
N GLY A 69 3.92 -27.45 9.15
CA GLY A 69 3.18 -27.83 7.95
C GLY A 69 2.06 -26.85 7.57
N LEU A 70 2.25 -25.56 7.83
CA LEU A 70 1.27 -24.53 7.57
C LEU A 70 0.94 -24.43 6.07
N GLU A 71 -0.35 -24.38 5.74
CA GLU A 71 -0.80 -24.05 4.39
C GLU A 71 -0.38 -22.64 4.02
N ARG A 72 -0.02 -22.46 2.75
CA ARG A 72 0.44 -21.18 2.20
C ARG A 72 -0.44 -20.73 1.06
N THR A 73 -0.59 -19.43 0.94
CA THR A 73 -1.21 -18.80 -0.24
C THR A 73 -0.31 -18.96 -1.46
N GLU A 74 -0.84 -18.72 -2.67
CA GLU A 74 -0.06 -18.70 -3.91
C GLU A 74 1.15 -17.75 -3.86
N ARG A 75 1.08 -16.70 -3.04
CA ARG A 75 2.18 -15.74 -2.81
C ARG A 75 3.18 -16.21 -1.75
N GLY A 76 2.98 -17.38 -1.15
CA GLY A 76 3.87 -17.96 -0.14
C GLY A 76 3.64 -17.45 1.30
N ASN A 77 2.60 -16.64 1.55
CA ASN A 77 2.23 -16.21 2.90
C ASN A 77 1.48 -17.31 3.65
N VAL A 78 1.38 -17.21 4.97
CA VAL A 78 0.58 -18.14 5.77
C VAL A 78 -0.91 -17.94 5.46
N PHE A 79 -1.58 -19.03 5.07
CA PHE A 79 -3.04 -19.01 4.91
C PHE A 79 -3.72 -18.93 6.28
N VAL A 80 -4.73 -18.06 6.39
CA VAL A 80 -5.61 -17.97 7.56
C VAL A 80 -7.07 -17.83 7.12
N ASN A 81 -7.98 -18.36 7.93
CA ASN A 81 -9.42 -18.15 7.75
C ASN A 81 -9.88 -16.79 8.30
N GLY A 82 -11.19 -16.52 8.26
CA GLY A 82 -11.76 -15.27 8.75
C GLY A 82 -11.59 -15.00 10.26
N GLN A 83 -11.24 -16.02 11.05
CA GLN A 83 -10.90 -15.92 12.46
C GLN A 83 -9.40 -15.89 12.73
N MET A 84 -8.59 -15.67 11.70
CA MET A 84 -7.13 -15.64 11.75
C MET A 84 -6.48 -16.99 12.14
N GLN A 85 -7.22 -18.09 12.11
CA GLN A 85 -6.69 -19.43 12.35
C GLN A 85 -6.03 -19.98 11.09
N THR A 86 -4.86 -20.60 11.26
CA THR A 86 -4.13 -21.28 10.19
C THR A 86 -4.76 -22.66 9.86
N SER A 87 -4.17 -23.39 8.92
CA SER A 87 -4.55 -24.78 8.65
C SER A 87 -4.29 -25.74 9.81
N VAL A 88 -3.47 -25.33 10.79
CA VAL A 88 -3.16 -26.15 11.97
C VAL A 88 -4.06 -25.72 13.14
N PRO A 89 -4.86 -26.63 13.73
CA PRO A 89 -5.73 -26.29 14.85
C PRO A 89 -4.97 -25.70 16.03
N GLY A 90 -5.52 -24.61 16.62
CA GLY A 90 -4.91 -23.90 17.73
C GLY A 90 -3.73 -22.99 17.37
N VAL A 91 -3.36 -22.91 16.08
CA VAL A 91 -2.32 -22.00 15.59
C VAL A 91 -2.95 -20.86 14.81
N TYR A 92 -2.60 -19.65 15.16
CA TYR A 92 -3.11 -18.42 14.55
C TYR A 92 -1.95 -17.60 13.96
N ALA A 93 -2.23 -16.78 12.95
CA ALA A 93 -1.26 -15.87 12.39
C ALA A 93 -1.89 -14.50 12.11
N CYS A 94 -1.15 -13.44 12.33
CA CYS A 94 -1.56 -12.06 12.06
C CYS A 94 -0.38 -11.22 11.54
N GLY A 95 -0.68 -10.06 10.98
CA GLY A 95 0.30 -9.13 10.43
C GLY A 95 0.88 -9.58 9.09
N ASP A 96 2.09 -9.13 8.79
CA ASP A 96 2.75 -9.31 7.50
C ASP A 96 2.86 -10.78 7.06
N LEU A 97 2.82 -11.73 8.02
CA LEU A 97 2.85 -13.18 7.72
C LEU A 97 1.66 -13.63 6.86
N THR A 98 0.49 -13.02 7.05
CA THR A 98 -0.74 -13.37 6.33
C THR A 98 -0.76 -12.82 4.90
N GLY A 99 -0.04 -11.70 4.67
CA GLY A 99 0.06 -11.05 3.36
C GLY A 99 -1.19 -10.33 2.88
N TYR A 100 -2.25 -10.26 3.69
CA TYR A 100 -3.49 -9.54 3.32
C TYR A 100 -3.31 -8.03 3.40
N SER A 101 -2.61 -7.55 4.41
CA SER A 101 -2.30 -6.14 4.60
C SER A 101 -0.98 -6.00 5.37
N LEU A 102 -0.07 -5.16 4.85
CA LEU A 102 1.24 -4.93 5.46
C LEU A 102 1.24 -3.63 6.28
N LEU A 103 0.20 -3.46 7.12
CA LEU A 103 -0.05 -2.26 7.90
C LEU A 103 -0.20 -2.61 9.38
N ALA A 104 0.45 -1.84 10.25
CA ALA A 104 0.48 -2.09 11.69
C ALA A 104 -0.93 -2.12 12.32
N HIS A 105 -1.80 -1.17 11.97
CA HIS A 105 -3.16 -1.13 12.50
C HIS A 105 -4.02 -2.31 12.01
N THR A 106 -3.75 -2.85 10.81
CA THR A 106 -4.40 -4.08 10.36
C THR A 106 -3.93 -5.28 11.20
N ALA A 107 -2.63 -5.38 11.46
CA ALA A 107 -2.07 -6.44 12.28
C ALA A 107 -2.65 -6.45 13.70
N VAL A 108 -2.86 -5.27 14.30
CA VAL A 108 -3.55 -5.13 15.60
C VAL A 108 -4.96 -5.71 15.53
N ARG A 109 -5.74 -5.33 14.51
CA ARG A 109 -7.11 -5.85 14.36
C ARG A 109 -7.14 -7.35 14.08
N GLU A 110 -6.23 -7.87 13.28
CA GLU A 110 -6.07 -9.31 13.05
C GLU A 110 -5.76 -10.05 14.37
N ALA A 111 -4.87 -9.50 15.20
CA ALA A 111 -4.55 -10.06 16.51
C ALA A 111 -5.75 -10.07 17.46
N GLU A 112 -6.55 -9.00 17.50
CA GLU A 112 -7.80 -8.97 18.26
C GLU A 112 -8.76 -10.08 17.84
N VAL A 113 -8.96 -10.27 16.51
CA VAL A 113 -9.82 -11.33 15.97
C VAL A 113 -9.28 -12.70 16.35
N ALA A 114 -7.96 -12.92 16.28
CA ALA A 114 -7.33 -14.17 16.70
C ALA A 114 -7.58 -14.45 18.20
N ILE A 115 -7.37 -13.48 19.06
CA ILE A 115 -7.63 -13.61 20.52
C ILE A 115 -9.11 -13.86 20.80
N HIS A 116 -10.02 -13.15 20.12
CA HIS A 116 -11.46 -13.39 20.25
C HIS A 116 -11.83 -14.83 19.86
N SER A 117 -11.23 -15.36 18.80
CA SER A 117 -11.43 -16.76 18.42
C SER A 117 -10.91 -17.74 19.48
N ILE A 118 -9.73 -17.49 20.05
CA ILE A 118 -9.12 -18.32 21.10
C ILE A 118 -10.02 -18.42 22.35
N ILE A 119 -10.65 -17.30 22.76
CA ILE A 119 -11.52 -17.26 23.93
C ILE A 119 -13.00 -17.55 23.61
N GLY A 120 -13.31 -18.00 22.40
CA GLY A 120 -14.67 -18.38 22.00
C GLY A 120 -15.62 -17.20 21.74
N LYS A 121 -15.13 -15.98 21.61
CA LYS A 121 -15.93 -14.80 21.25
C LYS A 121 -16.10 -14.74 19.73
N LYS A 122 -17.33 -14.52 19.25
CA LYS A 122 -17.60 -14.34 17.81
C LYS A 122 -16.97 -13.06 17.30
N ASP A 123 -16.06 -13.18 16.36
CA ASP A 123 -15.47 -12.09 15.62
C ASP A 123 -14.94 -12.59 14.26
N THR A 124 -14.83 -11.70 13.29
CA THR A 124 -14.35 -12.04 11.95
C THR A 124 -13.63 -10.86 11.34
N MET A 125 -12.46 -11.11 10.75
CA MET A 125 -11.67 -10.08 10.09
C MET A 125 -12.36 -9.58 8.82
N SER A 126 -12.36 -8.27 8.65
CA SER A 126 -12.84 -7.60 7.44
C SER A 126 -11.79 -6.63 6.91
N TYR A 127 -11.40 -6.84 5.66
CA TYR A 127 -10.45 -5.97 4.96
C TYR A 127 -11.12 -4.91 4.07
N ARG A 128 -12.46 -4.69 4.23
CA ARG A 128 -13.20 -3.78 3.34
C ARG A 128 -12.91 -2.31 3.56
N ALA A 129 -12.57 -1.93 4.78
CA ALA A 129 -12.42 -0.54 5.20
C ALA A 129 -11.11 -0.33 5.99
N ILE A 130 -9.99 -0.78 5.43
CA ILE A 130 -8.67 -0.55 6.01
C ILE A 130 -8.10 0.73 5.39
N PRO A 131 -7.85 1.77 6.20
CA PRO A 131 -7.25 3.00 5.71
C PRO A 131 -5.76 2.78 5.40
N GLY A 132 -5.28 3.44 4.35
CA GLY A 132 -3.87 3.48 3.99
C GLY A 132 -3.42 4.91 3.79
N VAL A 133 -2.20 5.22 4.23
CA VAL A 133 -1.60 6.55 4.11
C VAL A 133 -0.22 6.44 3.48
N VAL A 134 0.08 7.36 2.58
CA VAL A 134 1.42 7.62 2.08
C VAL A 134 1.84 8.99 2.60
N TYR A 135 2.80 9.01 3.53
CA TYR A 135 3.30 10.20 4.23
C TYR A 135 4.27 11.01 3.36
N THR A 136 3.83 11.34 2.17
CA THR A 136 4.54 12.24 1.25
C THR A 136 4.13 13.69 1.51
N ASN A 137 4.70 14.65 0.77
CA ASN A 137 4.24 16.03 0.78
C ASN A 137 3.90 16.45 -0.66
N PRO A 138 2.60 16.58 -1.00
CA PRO A 138 1.41 16.36 -0.16
C PRO A 138 1.19 14.88 0.20
N GLU A 139 0.51 14.65 1.34
CA GLU A 139 0.07 13.33 1.76
C GLU A 139 -1.02 12.76 0.86
N ILE A 140 -1.10 11.42 0.82
CA ILE A 140 -2.22 10.71 0.21
C ILE A 140 -2.79 9.73 1.23
N ALA A 141 -4.09 9.78 1.45
CA ALA A 141 -4.80 8.78 2.24
C ALA A 141 -5.98 8.21 1.45
N GLY A 142 -6.37 7.01 1.78
CA GLY A 142 -7.55 6.41 1.18
C GLY A 142 -8.03 5.18 1.92
N VAL A 143 -9.33 4.92 1.78
CA VAL A 143 -10.00 3.75 2.34
C VAL A 143 -11.06 3.23 1.37
N GLY A 144 -11.30 1.92 1.40
CA GLY A 144 -12.33 1.29 0.58
C GLY A 144 -11.88 1.01 -0.86
N LYS A 145 -12.82 1.12 -1.80
CA LYS A 145 -12.61 0.77 -3.21
C LYS A 145 -12.01 1.92 -4.01
N THR A 146 -11.22 1.58 -5.04
CA THR A 146 -10.77 2.52 -6.07
C THR A 146 -11.66 2.45 -7.30
N GLU A 147 -11.67 3.48 -8.14
CA GLU A 147 -12.38 3.48 -9.44
C GLU A 147 -12.00 2.26 -10.29
N GLU A 148 -10.68 1.98 -10.39
CA GLU A 148 -10.17 0.82 -11.14
C GLU A 148 -10.70 -0.52 -10.59
N SER A 149 -10.78 -0.66 -9.26
CA SER A 149 -11.29 -1.88 -8.63
C SER A 149 -12.80 -2.07 -8.85
N LEU A 150 -13.58 -0.99 -8.88
CA LEU A 150 -15.00 -1.01 -9.17
C LEU A 150 -15.27 -1.32 -10.65
N GLN A 151 -14.53 -0.66 -11.54
CA GLN A 151 -14.61 -0.91 -13.00
C GLN A 151 -14.28 -2.37 -13.33
N LYS A 152 -13.18 -2.89 -12.79
CA LYS A 152 -12.78 -4.30 -13.00
C LYS A 152 -13.84 -5.31 -12.54
N ARG A 153 -14.65 -4.94 -11.54
CA ARG A 153 -15.72 -5.78 -10.99
C ARG A 153 -17.09 -5.51 -11.60
N GLY A 154 -17.21 -4.57 -12.53
CA GLY A 154 -18.47 -4.18 -13.13
C GLY A 154 -19.46 -3.53 -12.14
N VAL A 155 -18.97 -2.94 -11.04
CA VAL A 155 -19.80 -2.29 -10.03
C VAL A 155 -20.07 -0.86 -10.46
N ALA A 156 -21.34 -0.47 -10.57
CA ALA A 156 -21.75 0.91 -10.87
C ALA A 156 -21.41 1.82 -9.68
N TYR A 157 -20.85 2.99 -9.98
CA TYR A 157 -20.51 3.99 -8.98
C TYR A 157 -20.60 5.40 -9.55
N ARG A 158 -20.72 6.38 -8.65
CA ARG A 158 -20.60 7.81 -8.95
C ARG A 158 -19.36 8.37 -8.22
N ALA A 159 -18.45 8.99 -8.94
CA ALA A 159 -17.30 9.66 -8.36
C ALA A 159 -17.61 11.14 -8.13
N VAL A 160 -17.44 11.59 -6.89
CA VAL A 160 -17.61 12.99 -6.49
C VAL A 160 -16.27 13.52 -6.04
N LYS A 161 -15.82 14.63 -6.63
CA LYS A 161 -14.52 15.24 -6.34
C LYS A 161 -14.71 16.66 -5.82
N PHE A 162 -14.06 16.96 -4.71
CA PHE A 162 -14.07 18.29 -4.09
C PHE A 162 -12.64 18.81 -3.99
N PRO A 163 -12.37 20.04 -4.44
CA PRO A 163 -11.12 20.73 -4.12
C PRO A 163 -11.00 20.92 -2.61
N MET A 164 -9.84 20.63 -2.04
CA MET A 164 -9.57 20.91 -0.61
C MET A 164 -9.59 22.41 -0.30
N ALA A 165 -9.49 23.27 -1.32
CA ALA A 165 -9.65 24.71 -1.19
C ALA A 165 -11.02 25.15 -0.65
N TYR A 166 -12.01 24.27 -0.59
CA TYR A 166 -13.30 24.55 0.09
C TYR A 166 -13.18 24.49 1.63
N SER A 167 -12.10 23.93 2.14
CA SER A 167 -11.79 23.94 3.57
C SER A 167 -10.94 25.16 3.91
N GLY A 168 -11.48 26.08 4.70
CA GLY A 168 -10.72 27.24 5.17
C GLY A 168 -9.47 26.86 5.96
N ARG A 169 -9.53 25.78 6.75
CA ARG A 169 -8.38 25.24 7.47
C ARG A 169 -7.30 24.75 6.49
N PHE A 170 -7.69 23.99 5.46
CA PHE A 170 -6.73 23.52 4.46
C PHE A 170 -5.99 24.70 3.80
N VAL A 171 -6.73 25.74 3.40
CA VAL A 171 -6.15 26.94 2.77
C VAL A 171 -5.18 27.67 3.71
N ALA A 172 -5.56 27.79 4.98
CA ALA A 172 -4.74 28.47 5.98
C ALA A 172 -3.42 27.72 6.30
N GLU A 173 -3.46 26.38 6.29
CA GLU A 173 -2.30 25.55 6.61
C GLU A 173 -1.44 25.19 5.38
N ASN A 174 -1.97 25.37 4.15
CA ASN A 174 -1.33 24.89 2.92
C ASN A 174 -1.37 25.98 1.83
N GLU A 175 -0.74 27.12 2.07
CA GLU A 175 -0.72 28.25 1.15
C GLU A 175 -0.21 27.84 -0.24
N GLY A 176 -0.99 28.14 -1.28
CA GLY A 176 -0.64 27.85 -2.68
C GLY A 176 -0.63 26.36 -3.07
N VAL A 177 -1.03 25.45 -2.19
CA VAL A 177 -1.07 24.02 -2.47
C VAL A 177 -2.47 23.59 -2.90
N ASN A 178 -2.55 22.71 -3.92
CA ASN A 178 -3.79 22.10 -4.35
C ASN A 178 -3.99 20.74 -3.69
N GLY A 179 -5.20 20.48 -3.24
CA GLY A 179 -5.60 19.17 -2.72
C GLY A 179 -6.96 18.76 -3.27
N VAL A 180 -7.27 17.49 -3.19
CA VAL A 180 -8.54 16.91 -3.64
C VAL A 180 -9.04 15.85 -2.69
N CYS A 181 -10.32 15.89 -2.37
CA CYS A 181 -11.05 14.79 -1.76
C CYS A 181 -11.94 14.14 -2.82
N LYS A 182 -11.91 12.81 -2.93
CA LYS A 182 -12.72 12.04 -3.85
C LYS A 182 -13.50 10.98 -3.10
N LEU A 183 -14.83 10.97 -3.27
CA LEU A 183 -15.71 9.94 -2.78
C LEU A 183 -16.23 9.10 -3.93
N LEU A 184 -16.31 7.79 -3.72
CA LEU A 184 -16.97 6.84 -4.63
C LEU A 184 -18.26 6.37 -3.95
N LEU A 185 -19.38 6.66 -4.58
CA LEU A 185 -20.70 6.36 -4.05
C LEU A 185 -21.36 5.26 -4.89
N GLY A 186 -22.01 4.31 -4.23
CA GLY A 186 -22.84 3.30 -4.86
C GLY A 186 -24.16 3.89 -5.38
N SER A 187 -24.98 3.06 -6.02
CA SER A 187 -26.32 3.45 -6.54
C SER A 187 -27.31 3.81 -5.43
N ASP A 188 -27.05 3.36 -4.21
CA ASP A 188 -27.81 3.63 -2.99
C ASP A 188 -27.19 4.73 -2.11
N ASP A 189 -26.27 5.51 -2.70
CA ASP A 189 -25.46 6.55 -2.04
C ASP A 189 -24.55 6.05 -0.88
N THR A 190 -24.37 4.74 -0.72
CA THR A 190 -23.38 4.23 0.21
C THR A 190 -21.95 4.60 -0.24
N VAL A 191 -21.08 4.94 0.73
CA VAL A 191 -19.67 5.25 0.46
C VAL A 191 -18.92 3.94 0.21
N LEU A 192 -18.48 3.74 -1.03
CA LEU A 192 -17.68 2.59 -1.46
C LEU A 192 -16.19 2.81 -1.27
N GLY A 193 -15.74 4.05 -1.31
CA GLY A 193 -14.36 4.44 -1.10
C GLY A 193 -14.18 5.94 -0.96
N ALA A 194 -13.15 6.34 -0.22
CA ALA A 194 -12.78 7.74 -0.02
C ALA A 194 -11.26 7.89 -0.20
N HIS A 195 -10.84 8.94 -0.89
CA HIS A 195 -9.44 9.19 -1.19
C HIS A 195 -9.15 10.68 -1.07
N VAL A 196 -8.09 11.02 -0.35
CA VAL A 196 -7.67 12.41 -0.10
C VAL A 196 -6.23 12.59 -0.55
N LEU A 197 -5.95 13.68 -1.24
CA LEU A 197 -4.61 14.17 -1.53
C LEU A 197 -4.50 15.59 -1.01
N GLY A 198 -3.59 15.82 -0.10
CA GLY A 198 -3.38 17.10 0.56
C GLY A 198 -3.09 16.92 2.05
N ASN A 199 -2.39 17.86 2.66
CA ASN A 199 -2.06 17.78 4.08
C ASN A 199 -3.19 18.40 4.94
N PRO A 200 -3.57 17.76 6.05
CA PRO A 200 -3.12 16.49 6.59
C PRO A 200 -4.09 15.33 6.22
N ALA A 201 -3.90 14.67 5.09
CA ALA A 201 -4.75 13.56 4.68
C ALA A 201 -4.71 12.37 5.67
N SER A 202 -3.62 12.24 6.43
CA SER A 202 -3.44 11.21 7.45
C SER A 202 -4.39 11.36 8.65
N GLU A 203 -4.95 12.54 8.86
CA GLU A 203 -5.81 12.86 10.00
C GLU A 203 -7.33 12.84 9.64
N ILE A 204 -7.67 12.55 8.37
CA ILE A 204 -9.03 12.50 7.85
C ILE A 204 -9.44 11.03 7.64
#